data_82e278f69155e8e6b14e910b8ed5957a
#
_entry.id   82e278f69155e8e6b14e910b8ed5957a
#
_cell.length_a   1.000
_cell.length_b   1.000
_cell.length_c   1.000
_cell.angle_alpha   90.00
_cell.angle_beta   90.00
_cell.angle_gamma   90.00
#
_symmetry.space_group_name_H-M   'P 1'
#
loop_
_entity.id
_entity.type
_entity.pdbx_description
1 polymer ?
#
loop_
_entity_poly.entity_id
_entity_poly.type
_entity_poly.pdbx_seq_one_letter_code
_entity_poly.pdbx_strand_id
1 'polypeptide(L)'
;MKTIYKICIAAAAWGTIGLIAIPPIITSCSSEKDKIEDRVIDEGLLRNDDLVAVKTSDGKVTIKNEVTGKVTIKDIKLDWTQESSRDSLAVFCSEKKRGYYNMYTGEIAVPAQYRRAWVFAEGVAAVQKNGMIGFIDHKGNTVIDFQFPYHGNPLSEFVFSDGHCVVADTLGKCGVIDKKGHWLIKPEYDNISTYKEYAIVSKAGVRMQVSYDGAVMNSFVLDDIKRLTYTVKERYENREGEIEYLDKEIDTGLFSYRVGGRCGLMDANCNRLTEPLYKSITAVDKNMFRATLIDYYSEVILNAKGVVMK
;
A
#
# COMPACT_ATOMS: atom_id res chain seq x y z
N MET A 1 -14.42 2.65 33.11
CA MET A 1 -15.47 3.68 32.96
C MET A 1 -14.93 4.69 31.95
N LYS A 2 -15.36 4.61 30.69
CA LYS A 2 -14.86 5.45 29.59
C LYS A 2 -15.65 6.77 29.59
N THR A 3 -14.97 7.89 29.79
CA THR A 3 -15.57 9.22 29.71
C THR A 3 -15.40 9.74 28.28
N ILE A 4 -16.52 9.80 27.56
CA ILE A 4 -16.60 10.33 26.20
C ILE A 4 -16.75 11.85 26.30
N TYR A 5 -15.81 12.61 25.77
CA TYR A 5 -15.95 14.05 25.60
C TYR A 5 -16.69 14.34 24.28
N LYS A 6 -17.93 14.80 24.41
CA LYS A 6 -18.73 15.37 23.31
C LYS A 6 -18.23 16.79 23.00
N ILE A 7 -17.90 17.03 21.75
CA ILE A 7 -17.65 18.37 21.22
C ILE A 7 -19.01 19.04 20.98
N CYS A 8 -19.29 20.12 21.72
CA CYS A 8 -20.44 20.99 21.47
C CYS A 8 -20.06 22.04 20.43
N ILE A 9 -20.74 22.01 19.29
CA ILE A 9 -20.75 23.11 18.30
C ILE A 9 -21.82 24.12 18.77
N ALA A 10 -21.40 25.31 19.13
CA ALA A 10 -22.33 26.42 19.44
C ALA A 10 -22.58 27.26 18.18
N ALA A 11 -23.84 27.30 17.76
CA ALA A 11 -24.30 28.16 16.68
C ALA A 11 -24.51 29.59 17.22
N ALA A 12 -24.02 30.55 16.48
CA ALA A 12 -24.24 31.99 16.77
C ALA A 12 -25.64 32.43 16.33
N ALA A 13 -26.39 33.08 17.24
CA ALA A 13 -27.56 33.85 16.92
C ALA A 13 -27.32 35.31 17.28
N TRP A 14 -27.64 36.18 16.35
CA TRP A 14 -27.54 37.62 16.44
C TRP A 14 -28.72 38.23 17.27
N GLY A 15 -28.39 39.19 18.11
CA GLY A 15 -29.38 40.01 18.79
C GLY A 15 -28.78 41.30 19.36
N THR A 16 -29.39 42.37 19.05
CA THR A 16 -29.03 43.81 19.06
C THR A 16 -29.01 44.48 20.45
N ILE A 17 -28.11 45.47 20.59
CA ILE A 17 -28.18 46.82 21.24
C ILE A 17 -28.33 46.92 22.75
N GLY A 18 -27.33 47.60 23.35
CA GLY A 18 -27.42 48.24 24.67
C GLY A 18 -26.06 48.82 25.09
N LEU A 19 -25.85 50.14 24.83
CA LEU A 19 -24.70 50.89 25.34
C LEU A 19 -24.81 51.06 26.86
N ILE A 20 -23.84 50.50 27.60
CA ILE A 20 -23.52 50.93 28.98
C ILE A 20 -22.03 51.17 29.03
N ALA A 21 -21.62 52.40 29.31
CA ALA A 21 -20.24 52.78 29.52
C ALA A 21 -19.70 52.19 30.82
N ILE A 22 -18.62 51.38 30.72
CA ILE A 22 -17.83 50.87 31.84
C ILE A 22 -16.44 51.50 31.75
N PRO A 23 -15.85 51.94 32.86
CA PRO A 23 -14.54 52.60 32.88
C PRO A 23 -13.41 51.63 32.51
N PRO A 24 -12.25 52.10 32.01
CA PRO A 24 -11.16 51.23 31.60
C PRO A 24 -10.49 50.58 32.81
N ILE A 25 -10.69 49.31 32.96
CA ILE A 25 -9.83 48.49 33.83
C ILE A 25 -8.53 48.26 33.03
N ILE A 26 -7.47 48.93 33.49
CA ILE A 26 -6.11 48.63 33.02
C ILE A 26 -5.75 47.26 33.61
N THR A 27 -6.05 46.20 32.87
CA THR A 27 -5.46 44.87 33.10
C THR A 27 -4.12 44.85 32.41
N SER A 28 -3.05 44.74 33.17
CA SER A 28 -1.71 44.46 32.70
C SER A 28 -1.77 43.23 31.83
N CYS A 29 -1.46 43.42 30.55
CA CYS A 29 -1.17 42.31 29.64
C CYS A 29 0.12 41.64 30.11
N SER A 30 0.01 40.68 31.05
CA SER A 30 1.00 39.64 31.16
C SER A 30 0.85 38.80 29.89
N SER A 31 1.86 38.82 29.06
CA SER A 31 2.01 37.88 27.96
C SER A 31 2.10 36.49 28.57
N GLU A 32 0.96 35.83 28.79
CA GLU A 32 0.92 34.38 28.81
C GLU A 32 1.37 33.95 27.42
N LYS A 33 2.64 33.60 27.28
CA LYS A 33 3.09 32.73 26.21
C LYS A 33 2.17 31.53 26.28
N ASP A 34 1.32 31.35 25.28
CA ASP A 34 0.57 30.12 25.09
C ASP A 34 1.56 28.97 25.27
N LYS A 35 1.52 28.32 26.42
CA LYS A 35 2.18 27.04 26.59
C LYS A 35 1.41 26.11 25.69
N ILE A 36 1.97 25.83 24.53
CA ILE A 36 1.46 24.77 23.66
C ILE A 36 1.58 23.51 24.50
N GLU A 37 0.43 23.05 25.03
CA GLU A 37 0.36 21.84 25.83
C GLU A 37 0.81 20.65 24.95
N ASP A 38 1.56 19.75 25.57
CA ASP A 38 1.96 18.49 24.97
C ASP A 38 0.70 17.74 24.52
N ARG A 39 0.62 17.42 23.26
CA ARG A 39 -0.57 16.83 22.64
C ARG A 39 -0.40 15.32 22.52
N VAL A 40 -1.34 14.57 23.10
CA VAL A 40 -1.46 13.13 22.82
C VAL A 40 -1.89 12.96 21.37
N ILE A 41 -1.14 12.17 20.61
CA ILE A 41 -1.45 11.79 19.24
C ILE A 41 -1.68 10.29 19.19
N ASP A 42 -2.80 9.88 18.60
CA ASP A 42 -3.09 8.49 18.23
C ASP A 42 -3.51 8.49 16.76
N GLU A 43 -2.52 8.55 15.89
CA GLU A 43 -2.72 8.54 14.43
C GLU A 43 -2.45 7.12 13.87
N GLY A 44 -2.88 6.07 14.57
CA GLY A 44 -2.60 4.69 14.16
C GLY A 44 -1.15 4.26 14.36
N LEU A 45 -0.39 5.03 15.18
CA LEU A 45 1.03 4.77 15.47
C LEU A 45 1.24 3.51 16.29
N LEU A 46 0.27 3.15 17.14
CA LEU A 46 0.41 2.11 18.15
C LEU A 46 -0.76 1.13 18.07
N ARG A 47 -0.47 -0.14 18.31
CA ARG A 47 -1.45 -1.23 18.36
C ARG A 47 -1.52 -1.87 19.75
N ASN A 48 -1.19 -1.11 20.80
CA ASN A 48 -1.27 -1.53 22.17
C ASN A 48 -1.90 -0.39 22.98
N ASP A 49 -3.05 -0.64 23.58
CA ASP A 49 -3.84 0.34 24.33
C ASP A 49 -3.12 0.88 25.57
N ASP A 50 -2.10 0.18 26.10
CA ASP A 50 -1.28 0.64 27.21
C ASP A 50 -0.22 1.67 26.79
N LEU A 51 0.00 1.87 25.51
CA LEU A 51 0.99 2.81 24.99
C LEU A 51 0.34 4.10 24.53
N VAL A 52 0.98 5.22 24.85
CA VAL A 52 0.59 6.54 24.33
C VAL A 52 1.75 7.23 23.67
N ALA A 53 1.46 7.91 22.56
CA ALA A 53 2.40 8.79 21.89
C ALA A 53 2.04 10.25 22.22
N VAL A 54 3.00 10.98 22.79
CA VAL A 54 2.86 12.39 23.16
C VAL A 54 3.76 13.22 22.25
N LYS A 55 3.20 14.19 21.54
CA LYS A 55 3.92 15.13 20.70
C LYS A 55 4.11 16.45 21.43
N THR A 56 5.34 16.86 21.54
CA THR A 56 5.71 18.15 22.12
C THR A 56 5.59 19.30 21.12
N SER A 57 5.61 20.52 21.60
CA SER A 57 5.49 21.75 20.79
C SER A 57 6.57 21.89 19.71
N ASP A 58 7.75 21.31 19.94
CA ASP A 58 8.86 21.29 18.96
C ASP A 58 8.76 20.12 17.94
N GLY A 59 7.64 19.38 17.98
CA GLY A 59 7.33 18.30 17.04
C GLY A 59 8.01 16.97 17.33
N LYS A 60 8.64 16.82 18.50
CA LYS A 60 9.20 15.54 18.94
C LYS A 60 8.14 14.66 19.56
N VAL A 61 8.30 13.36 19.43
CA VAL A 61 7.40 12.34 19.95
C VAL A 61 8.10 11.52 21.03
N THR A 62 7.39 11.34 22.12
CA THR A 62 7.75 10.42 23.20
C THR A 62 6.66 9.37 23.29
N ILE A 63 7.05 8.08 23.26
CA ILE A 63 6.14 6.95 23.49
C ILE A 63 6.41 6.40 24.89
N LYS A 64 5.34 6.26 25.67
CA LYS A 64 5.40 5.69 27.01
C LYS A 64 4.28 4.68 27.23
N ASN A 65 4.52 3.72 28.10
CA ASN A 65 3.48 2.84 28.61
C ASN A 65 2.80 3.54 29.80
N GLU A 66 1.49 3.77 29.73
CA GLU A 66 0.75 4.48 30.79
C GLU A 66 0.61 3.67 32.08
N VAL A 67 0.58 2.34 31.96
CA VAL A 67 0.42 1.43 33.10
C VAL A 67 1.72 1.34 33.92
N THR A 68 2.85 1.20 33.23
CA THR A 68 4.17 0.99 33.87
C THR A 68 4.98 2.28 34.02
N GLY A 69 4.60 3.35 33.32
CA GLY A 69 5.38 4.59 33.23
C GLY A 69 6.66 4.48 32.40
N LYS A 70 6.94 3.30 31.80
CA LYS A 70 8.15 3.09 31.01
C LYS A 70 8.11 3.92 29.72
N VAL A 71 9.14 4.75 29.51
CA VAL A 71 9.36 5.46 28.23
C VAL A 71 10.14 4.55 27.31
N THR A 72 9.61 4.29 26.11
CA THR A 72 10.20 3.40 25.10
C THR A 72 10.85 4.17 23.95
N ILE A 73 10.25 5.30 23.56
CA ILE A 73 10.85 6.27 22.64
C ILE A 73 10.86 7.63 23.34
N LYS A 74 11.98 8.35 23.25
CA LYS A 74 12.12 9.67 23.84
C LYS A 74 12.63 10.67 22.83
N ASP A 75 11.90 11.79 22.68
CA ASP A 75 12.33 12.99 21.95
C ASP A 75 12.71 12.72 20.47
N ILE A 76 12.05 11.79 19.80
CA ILE A 76 12.25 11.54 18.37
C ILE A 76 11.35 12.44 17.55
N LYS A 77 11.91 13.10 16.53
CA LYS A 77 11.14 13.81 15.53
C LYS A 77 10.54 12.81 14.53
N LEU A 78 9.23 12.58 14.63
CA LEU A 78 8.48 11.77 13.66
C LEU A 78 7.88 12.68 12.58
N ASP A 79 8.40 12.59 11.37
CA ASP A 79 7.89 13.33 10.22
C ASP A 79 6.65 12.63 9.63
N TRP A 80 6.68 11.30 9.51
CA TRP A 80 5.56 10.43 9.10
C TRP A 80 5.85 8.96 9.43
N THR A 81 4.79 8.13 9.38
CA THR A 81 4.85 6.67 9.57
C THR A 81 4.15 5.94 8.43
N GLN A 82 4.54 4.69 8.19
CA GLN A 82 3.87 3.78 7.26
C GLN A 82 3.86 2.39 7.90
N GLU A 83 2.68 1.86 8.13
CA GLU A 83 2.51 0.54 8.71
C GLU A 83 2.32 -0.55 7.66
N SER A 84 2.65 -1.79 8.04
CA SER A 84 2.23 -2.99 7.31
C SER A 84 1.07 -3.64 8.05
N SER A 85 0.01 -3.99 7.34
CA SER A 85 -1.11 -4.73 7.92
C SER A 85 -0.74 -6.16 8.35
N ARG A 86 0.42 -6.66 7.92
CA ARG A 86 0.88 -8.04 8.12
C ARG A 86 2.12 -8.17 9.00
N ASP A 87 2.63 -7.06 9.53
CA ASP A 87 3.84 -7.05 10.34
C ASP A 87 3.67 -6.17 11.59
N SER A 88 4.51 -6.40 12.59
CA SER A 88 4.55 -5.63 13.84
C SER A 88 5.37 -4.34 13.74
N LEU A 89 6.20 -4.21 12.71
CA LEU A 89 7.07 -3.06 12.52
C LEU A 89 6.49 -2.09 11.49
N ALA A 90 6.44 -0.82 11.88
CA ALA A 90 6.10 0.27 11.00
C ALA A 90 7.34 1.09 10.61
N VAL A 91 7.35 1.58 9.38
CA VAL A 91 8.36 2.55 8.93
C VAL A 91 8.08 3.90 9.55
N PHE A 92 9.08 4.56 10.10
CA PHE A 92 9.00 5.97 10.46
C PHE A 92 10.07 6.80 9.74
N CYS A 93 9.78 8.08 9.56
CA CYS A 93 10.72 9.06 9.03
C CYS A 93 11.08 10.06 10.13
N SER A 94 12.36 10.23 10.36
CA SER A 94 12.91 11.23 11.27
C SER A 94 14.11 11.91 10.58
N GLU A 95 14.09 13.25 10.52
CA GLU A 95 15.17 14.04 9.90
C GLU A 95 15.54 13.56 8.49
N LYS A 96 14.52 13.28 7.66
CA LYS A 96 14.65 12.76 6.27
C LYS A 96 15.31 11.38 6.17
N LYS A 97 15.51 10.68 7.29
CA LYS A 97 15.94 9.29 7.35
C LYS A 97 14.80 8.39 7.79
N ARG A 98 14.84 7.13 7.40
CA ARG A 98 13.84 6.12 7.72
C ARG A 98 14.42 5.05 8.61
N GLY A 99 13.59 4.57 9.53
CA GLY A 99 13.85 3.47 10.43
C GLY A 99 12.56 2.70 10.70
N TYR A 100 12.57 1.83 11.67
CA TYR A 100 11.42 1.02 12.04
C TYR A 100 11.22 1.01 13.55
N TYR A 101 9.98 1.10 13.98
CA TYR A 101 9.57 0.92 15.36
C TYR A 101 8.51 -0.18 15.45
N ASN A 102 8.43 -0.81 16.61
CA ASN A 102 7.43 -1.84 16.88
C ASN A 102 6.16 -1.19 17.41
N MET A 103 5.03 -1.37 16.70
CA MET A 103 3.73 -0.76 17.04
C MET A 103 3.12 -1.31 18.33
N TYR A 104 3.52 -2.52 18.77
CA TYR A 104 3.01 -3.16 19.99
C TYR A 104 3.83 -2.86 21.23
N THR A 105 5.16 -2.68 21.09
CA THR A 105 6.06 -2.37 22.21
C THR A 105 6.41 -0.89 22.32
N GLY A 106 6.19 -0.14 21.25
CA GLY A 106 6.60 1.26 21.13
C GLY A 106 8.11 1.47 21.07
N GLU A 107 8.90 0.41 20.87
CA GLU A 107 10.37 0.49 20.86
C GLU A 107 10.90 0.65 19.43
N ILE A 108 12.02 1.36 19.28
CA ILE A 108 12.74 1.43 18.02
C ILE A 108 13.42 0.09 17.77
N ALA A 109 13.00 -0.60 16.70
CA ALA A 109 13.62 -1.84 16.25
C ALA A 109 14.86 -1.55 15.37
N VAL A 110 14.75 -0.58 14.48
CA VAL A 110 15.85 -0.15 13.59
C VAL A 110 15.92 1.38 13.58
N PRO A 111 17.03 2.00 14.01
CA PRO A 111 17.19 3.44 14.02
C PRO A 111 17.02 4.08 12.63
N ALA A 112 16.60 5.35 12.58
CA ALA A 112 16.44 6.11 11.36
C ALA A 112 17.80 6.40 10.71
N GLN A 113 18.18 5.60 9.71
CA GLN A 113 19.48 5.69 9.03
C GLN A 113 19.39 5.56 7.51
N TYR A 114 18.29 5.03 6.97
CA TYR A 114 18.13 4.77 5.54
C TYR A 114 17.52 5.96 4.80
N ARG A 115 17.89 6.15 3.54
CA ARG A 115 17.30 7.18 2.68
C ARG A 115 15.85 6.82 2.30
N ARG A 116 15.60 5.54 2.05
CA ARG A 116 14.26 4.94 1.80
C ARG A 116 14.14 3.66 2.59
N ALA A 117 12.91 3.29 2.92
CA ALA A 117 12.56 2.04 3.56
C ALA A 117 11.15 1.66 3.10
N TRP A 118 10.93 0.39 2.88
CA TRP A 118 9.64 -0.21 2.54
C TRP A 118 9.10 -0.99 3.73
N VAL A 119 7.82 -1.31 3.70
CA VAL A 119 7.19 -2.10 4.76
C VAL A 119 7.79 -3.50 4.82
N PHE A 120 7.82 -4.09 6.01
CA PHE A 120 8.18 -5.48 6.17
C PHE A 120 7.14 -6.38 5.52
N ALA A 121 7.62 -7.38 4.79
CA ALA A 121 6.82 -8.45 4.25
C ALA A 121 7.62 -9.75 4.30
N GLU A 122 6.99 -10.82 4.75
CA GLU A 122 7.59 -12.15 4.84
C GLU A 122 8.90 -12.20 5.62
N GLY A 123 9.06 -11.31 6.62
CA GLY A 123 10.22 -11.27 7.53
C GLY A 123 11.39 -10.42 7.06
N VAL A 124 11.29 -9.75 5.91
CA VAL A 124 12.32 -8.86 5.38
C VAL A 124 11.73 -7.54 4.89
N ALA A 125 12.55 -6.48 4.88
CA ALA A 125 12.18 -5.20 4.31
C ALA A 125 13.31 -4.64 3.45
N ALA A 126 12.95 -4.07 2.31
CA ALA A 126 13.88 -3.34 1.48
C ALA A 126 14.26 -2.01 2.12
N VAL A 127 15.53 -1.64 2.04
CA VAL A 127 16.05 -0.36 2.49
C VAL A 127 17.08 0.20 1.51
N GLN A 128 17.17 1.51 1.41
CA GLN A 128 18.15 2.17 0.53
C GLN A 128 19.30 2.78 1.33
N LYS A 129 20.52 2.39 0.95
CA LYS A 129 21.76 2.96 1.44
C LYS A 129 22.71 3.21 0.27
N ASN A 130 23.36 4.39 0.21
CA ASN A 130 24.32 4.75 -0.85
C ASN A 130 23.79 4.57 -2.28
N GLY A 131 22.49 4.86 -2.49
CA GLY A 131 21.85 4.72 -3.80
C GLY A 131 21.36 3.31 -4.14
N MET A 132 21.80 2.29 -3.43
CA MET A 132 21.48 0.89 -3.68
C MET A 132 20.43 0.37 -2.68
N ILE A 133 19.64 -0.58 -3.13
CA ILE A 133 18.66 -1.33 -2.32
C ILE A 133 19.29 -2.63 -1.83
N GLY A 134 19.12 -2.91 -0.57
CA GLY A 134 19.36 -4.18 0.09
C GLY A 134 18.16 -4.54 0.96
N PHE A 135 18.18 -5.70 1.56
CA PHE A 135 17.10 -6.17 2.42
C PHE A 135 17.62 -6.47 3.82
N ILE A 136 16.83 -6.15 4.83
CA ILE A 136 17.16 -6.34 6.23
C ILE A 136 16.10 -7.21 6.94
N ASP A 137 16.50 -7.84 8.05
CA ASP A 137 15.59 -8.50 8.99
C ASP A 137 15.02 -7.49 10.01
N HIS A 138 14.13 -7.96 10.91
CA HIS A 138 13.50 -7.16 11.97
C HIS A 138 14.50 -6.55 12.96
N LYS A 139 15.73 -7.03 13.02
CA LYS A 139 16.80 -6.50 13.87
C LYS A 139 17.69 -5.48 13.14
N GLY A 140 17.46 -5.28 11.85
CA GLY A 140 18.27 -4.42 11.01
C GLY A 140 19.52 -5.07 10.44
N ASN A 141 19.69 -6.40 10.59
CA ASN A 141 20.79 -7.14 9.97
C ASN A 141 20.54 -7.27 8.47
N THR A 142 21.58 -7.10 7.66
CA THR A 142 21.50 -7.29 6.22
C THR A 142 21.28 -8.77 5.88
N VAL A 143 20.19 -9.05 5.17
CA VAL A 143 19.83 -10.41 4.65
C VAL A 143 20.26 -10.53 3.20
N ILE A 144 20.03 -9.46 2.40
CA ILE A 144 20.46 -9.37 1.01
C ILE A 144 21.28 -8.09 0.86
N ASP A 145 22.48 -8.18 0.32
CA ASP A 145 23.41 -7.07 0.18
C ASP A 145 22.84 -5.93 -0.66
N PHE A 146 23.38 -4.71 -0.45
CA PHE A 146 23.01 -3.50 -1.16
C PHE A 146 23.57 -3.53 -2.59
N GLN A 147 22.87 -4.16 -3.50
CA GLN A 147 23.31 -4.42 -4.86
C GLN A 147 22.33 -4.02 -5.96
N PHE A 148 21.06 -3.76 -5.62
CA PHE A 148 20.06 -3.40 -6.61
C PHE A 148 19.92 -1.87 -6.70
N PRO A 149 20.08 -1.26 -7.90
CA PRO A 149 19.91 0.17 -8.03
C PRO A 149 18.46 0.60 -7.88
N TYR A 150 18.24 1.77 -7.28
CA TYR A 150 16.94 2.37 -7.21
C TYR A 150 16.71 3.24 -8.46
N HIS A 151 15.89 2.76 -9.40
CA HIS A 151 15.58 3.47 -10.64
C HIS A 151 14.40 4.45 -10.55
N GLY A 152 13.77 4.57 -9.38
CA GLY A 152 12.57 5.41 -9.24
C GLY A 152 11.35 4.90 -10.01
N ASN A 153 11.46 3.73 -10.62
CA ASN A 153 10.38 3.12 -11.38
C ASN A 153 9.35 2.53 -10.42
N PRO A 154 8.05 2.90 -10.54
CA PRO A 154 6.99 2.31 -9.72
C PRO A 154 6.76 0.80 -9.96
N LEU A 155 7.41 0.22 -10.98
CA LEU A 155 7.26 -1.19 -11.32
C LEU A 155 8.04 -2.15 -10.42
N SER A 156 8.98 -1.65 -9.59
CA SER A 156 9.68 -2.46 -8.58
C SER A 156 9.22 -2.02 -7.19
N GLU A 157 8.30 -2.76 -6.61
CA GLU A 157 7.77 -2.43 -5.29
C GLU A 157 8.75 -2.74 -4.16
N PHE A 158 9.81 -3.49 -4.41
CA PHE A 158 10.81 -3.96 -3.43
C PHE A 158 10.17 -4.63 -2.20
N VAL A 159 8.99 -5.23 -2.36
CA VAL A 159 8.24 -5.93 -1.31
C VAL A 159 8.07 -7.39 -1.72
N PHE A 160 8.42 -8.31 -0.83
CA PHE A 160 8.25 -9.73 -1.08
C PHE A 160 6.77 -10.14 -1.02
N SER A 161 6.35 -10.95 -1.96
CA SER A 161 5.05 -11.62 -1.98
C SER A 161 5.23 -13.05 -2.52
N ASP A 162 4.69 -14.03 -1.80
CA ASP A 162 4.82 -15.46 -2.13
C ASP A 162 6.28 -15.93 -2.35
N GLY A 163 7.21 -15.35 -1.58
CA GLY A 163 8.65 -15.67 -1.68
C GLY A 163 9.40 -14.98 -2.82
N HIS A 164 8.76 -14.08 -3.57
CA HIS A 164 9.30 -13.45 -4.77
C HIS A 164 9.36 -11.92 -4.62
N CYS A 165 10.40 -11.29 -5.15
CA CYS A 165 10.51 -9.84 -5.23
C CYS A 165 11.06 -9.41 -6.58
N VAL A 166 10.38 -8.45 -7.22
CA VAL A 166 10.85 -7.84 -8.47
C VAL A 166 11.90 -6.77 -8.15
N VAL A 167 13.07 -6.91 -8.76
CA VAL A 167 14.15 -5.93 -8.69
C VAL A 167 14.71 -5.65 -10.09
N ALA A 168 15.41 -4.54 -10.25
CA ALA A 168 16.03 -4.20 -11.52
C ALA A 168 17.57 -4.27 -11.42
N ASP A 169 18.22 -4.51 -12.55
CA ASP A 169 19.68 -4.40 -12.70
C ASP A 169 20.13 -2.96 -12.98
N THR A 170 21.42 -2.76 -13.21
CA THR A 170 22.01 -1.45 -13.52
C THR A 170 21.58 -0.88 -14.86
N LEU A 171 21.03 -1.69 -15.75
CA LEU A 171 20.47 -1.29 -17.06
C LEU A 171 18.97 -1.01 -16.98
N GLY A 172 18.36 -1.15 -15.80
CA GLY A 172 16.91 -0.97 -15.59
C GLY A 172 16.07 -2.14 -16.06
N LYS A 173 16.69 -3.30 -16.35
CA LYS A 173 15.94 -4.52 -16.68
C LYS A 173 15.47 -5.21 -15.41
N CYS A 174 14.20 -5.62 -15.41
CA CYS A 174 13.56 -6.31 -14.31
C CYS A 174 13.89 -7.80 -14.29
N GLY A 175 14.10 -8.32 -13.10
CA GLY A 175 14.20 -9.74 -12.77
C GLY A 175 13.47 -10.04 -11.47
N VAL A 176 13.42 -11.30 -11.08
CA VAL A 176 12.81 -11.75 -9.82
C VAL A 176 13.86 -12.46 -8.98
N ILE A 177 13.93 -12.12 -7.71
CA ILE A 177 14.81 -12.75 -6.73
C ILE A 177 14.01 -13.52 -5.67
N ASP A 178 14.68 -14.52 -5.08
CA ASP A 178 14.24 -15.19 -3.85
C ASP A 178 14.67 -14.41 -2.60
N LYS A 179 14.28 -14.88 -1.40
CA LYS A 179 14.64 -14.27 -0.11
C LYS A 179 16.13 -14.34 0.25
N LYS A 180 16.94 -15.07 -0.51
CA LYS A 180 18.39 -15.11 -0.37
C LYS A 180 19.11 -14.19 -1.35
N GLY A 181 18.35 -13.51 -2.24
CA GLY A 181 18.87 -12.65 -3.27
C GLY A 181 19.33 -13.37 -4.54
N HIS A 182 19.01 -14.67 -4.70
CA HIS A 182 19.30 -15.39 -5.94
C HIS A 182 18.27 -15.08 -7.00
N TRP A 183 18.72 -14.93 -8.24
CA TRP A 183 17.83 -14.74 -9.36
C TRP A 183 17.04 -16.02 -9.65
N LEU A 184 15.72 -15.93 -9.55
CA LEU A 184 14.76 -16.91 -10.06
C LEU A 184 14.50 -16.64 -11.54
N ILE A 185 14.27 -15.36 -11.88
CA ILE A 185 14.16 -14.88 -13.27
C ILE A 185 15.24 -13.84 -13.46
N LYS A 186 16.13 -14.03 -14.43
CA LYS A 186 17.24 -13.10 -14.73
C LYS A 186 16.73 -11.74 -15.17
N PRO A 187 17.47 -10.64 -14.90
CA PRO A 187 17.04 -9.27 -15.24
C PRO A 187 17.25 -9.00 -16.72
N GLU A 188 16.26 -9.35 -17.54
CA GLU A 188 16.27 -9.12 -18.99
C GLU A 188 14.96 -8.56 -19.53
N TYR A 189 13.97 -8.32 -18.67
CA TYR A 189 12.63 -7.91 -19.03
C TYR A 189 12.39 -6.43 -18.79
N ASP A 190 11.50 -5.83 -19.59
CA ASP A 190 11.11 -4.42 -19.47
C ASP A 190 10.11 -4.22 -18.30
N ASN A 191 9.30 -5.26 -18.05
CA ASN A 191 8.33 -5.27 -16.95
C ASN A 191 8.07 -6.72 -16.50
N ILE A 192 7.78 -6.89 -15.20
CA ILE A 192 7.40 -8.17 -14.59
C ILE A 192 6.24 -7.94 -13.62
N SER A 193 5.23 -8.82 -13.71
CA SER A 193 4.17 -8.96 -12.70
C SER A 193 4.24 -10.38 -12.14
N THR A 194 4.45 -10.50 -10.83
CA THR A 194 4.57 -11.80 -10.15
C THR A 194 3.22 -12.32 -9.69
N TYR A 195 3.05 -13.62 -9.80
CA TYR A 195 1.96 -14.42 -9.26
C TYR A 195 2.56 -15.57 -8.46
N LYS A 196 1.76 -16.30 -7.70
CA LYS A 196 2.27 -17.34 -6.79
C LYS A 196 3.14 -18.39 -7.48
N GLU A 197 2.78 -18.85 -8.68
CA GLU A 197 3.43 -19.97 -9.35
C GLU A 197 4.15 -19.57 -10.65
N TYR A 198 3.94 -18.37 -11.15
CA TYR A 198 4.51 -17.87 -12.41
C TYR A 198 4.64 -16.35 -12.40
N ALA A 199 5.33 -15.82 -13.37
CA ALA A 199 5.36 -14.39 -13.67
C ALA A 199 4.89 -14.10 -15.09
N ILE A 200 4.24 -12.96 -15.29
CA ILE A 200 4.02 -12.39 -16.62
C ILE A 200 5.09 -11.33 -16.83
N VAL A 201 5.86 -11.51 -17.86
CA VAL A 201 6.98 -10.63 -18.23
C VAL A 201 6.73 -9.97 -19.57
N SER A 202 7.32 -8.81 -19.82
CA SER A 202 7.34 -8.20 -21.14
C SER A 202 8.78 -7.91 -21.60
N LYS A 203 9.08 -8.20 -22.85
CA LYS A 203 10.35 -7.93 -23.50
C LYS A 203 10.12 -7.56 -24.97
N ALA A 204 10.56 -6.38 -25.37
CA ALA A 204 10.42 -5.88 -26.74
C ALA A 204 8.97 -5.97 -27.28
N GLY A 205 7.97 -5.62 -26.45
CA GLY A 205 6.55 -5.65 -26.83
C GLY A 205 5.89 -7.04 -26.84
N VAL A 206 6.67 -8.10 -26.55
CA VAL A 206 6.14 -9.46 -26.37
C VAL A 206 5.86 -9.70 -24.90
N ARG A 207 4.64 -10.13 -24.57
CA ARG A 207 4.31 -10.64 -23.25
C ARG A 207 4.45 -12.14 -23.20
N MET A 208 5.00 -12.64 -22.12
CA MET A 208 5.28 -14.04 -21.90
C MET A 208 4.87 -14.43 -20.50
N GLN A 209 4.34 -15.62 -20.34
CA GLN A 209 4.22 -16.28 -19.06
C GLN A 209 5.48 -17.13 -18.85
N VAL A 210 6.15 -16.92 -17.73
CA VAL A 210 7.36 -17.67 -17.36
C VAL A 210 7.20 -18.26 -15.98
N SER A 211 7.71 -19.48 -15.81
CA SER A 211 7.85 -20.11 -14.50
C SER A 211 9.07 -19.54 -13.76
N TYR A 212 9.15 -19.77 -12.45
CA TYR A 212 10.27 -19.25 -11.64
C TYR A 212 11.60 -19.99 -11.83
N ASP A 213 11.64 -21.05 -12.63
CA ASP A 213 12.88 -21.65 -13.17
C ASP A 213 13.32 -21.00 -14.49
N GLY A 214 12.57 -19.99 -14.97
CA GLY A 214 12.87 -19.21 -16.16
C GLY A 214 12.34 -19.81 -17.47
N ALA A 215 11.55 -20.91 -17.42
CA ALA A 215 10.98 -21.50 -18.63
C ALA A 215 9.83 -20.66 -19.16
N VAL A 216 9.83 -20.37 -20.47
CA VAL A 216 8.73 -19.70 -21.15
C VAL A 216 7.61 -20.71 -21.36
N MET A 217 6.44 -20.44 -20.75
CA MET A 217 5.25 -21.29 -20.86
C MET A 217 4.39 -20.90 -22.07
N ASN A 218 4.15 -19.59 -22.21
CA ASN A 218 3.38 -19.03 -23.33
C ASN A 218 3.97 -17.68 -23.76
N SER A 219 3.96 -17.39 -25.06
CA SER A 219 4.39 -16.10 -25.59
C SER A 219 3.46 -15.62 -26.70
N PHE A 220 3.13 -14.33 -26.71
CA PHE A 220 2.33 -13.69 -27.75
C PHE A 220 2.52 -12.17 -27.74
N VAL A 221 2.30 -11.54 -28.89
CA VAL A 221 2.29 -10.08 -29.02
C VAL A 221 0.91 -9.57 -28.62
N LEU A 222 0.87 -8.63 -27.70
CA LEU A 222 -0.34 -7.97 -27.24
C LEU A 222 -0.14 -6.46 -27.19
N ASP A 223 -1.22 -5.73 -27.49
CA ASP A 223 -1.27 -4.28 -27.25
C ASP A 223 -1.44 -3.99 -25.74
N ASP A 224 -2.29 -4.79 -25.08
CA ASP A 224 -2.61 -4.63 -23.66
C ASP A 224 -3.17 -5.92 -23.05
N ILE A 225 -3.08 -6.01 -21.70
CA ILE A 225 -3.71 -7.05 -20.91
C ILE A 225 -4.27 -6.43 -19.62
N LYS A 226 -5.52 -6.73 -19.31
CA LYS A 226 -6.22 -6.23 -18.14
C LYS A 226 -6.83 -7.38 -17.34
N ARG A 227 -6.55 -7.44 -16.05
CA ARG A 227 -7.23 -8.36 -15.12
C ARG A 227 -8.72 -8.03 -15.07
N LEU A 228 -9.56 -9.04 -15.05
CA LEU A 228 -11.00 -8.88 -14.95
C LEU A 228 -11.45 -9.12 -13.51
N THR A 229 -12.01 -8.08 -12.91
CA THR A 229 -12.55 -8.07 -11.56
C THR A 229 -14.01 -7.63 -11.60
N TYR A 230 -14.79 -8.02 -10.60
CA TYR A 230 -16.15 -7.53 -10.38
C TYR A 230 -16.32 -7.09 -8.93
N THR A 231 -17.26 -6.19 -8.69
CA THR A 231 -17.50 -5.62 -7.38
C THR A 231 -18.68 -6.30 -6.70
N VAL A 232 -18.51 -6.71 -5.45
CA VAL A 232 -19.59 -7.16 -4.57
C VAL A 232 -19.71 -6.23 -3.38
N LYS A 233 -20.94 -6.08 -2.88
CA LYS A 233 -21.16 -5.33 -1.63
C LYS A 233 -21.01 -6.27 -0.46
N GLU A 234 -19.97 -6.10 0.33
CA GLU A 234 -19.75 -6.84 1.58
C GLU A 234 -20.42 -6.09 2.73
N ARG A 235 -21.31 -6.79 3.44
CA ARG A 235 -22.00 -6.25 4.61
C ARG A 235 -21.07 -6.33 5.82
N TYR A 236 -20.92 -5.22 6.55
CA TYR A 236 -20.24 -5.21 7.84
C TYR A 236 -21.02 -4.36 8.84
N GLU A 237 -20.82 -4.63 10.11
CA GLU A 237 -21.37 -3.84 11.20
C GLU A 237 -20.29 -2.93 11.74
N ASN A 238 -20.54 -1.62 11.72
CA ASN A 238 -19.60 -0.63 12.23
C ASN A 238 -19.58 -0.63 13.77
N ARG A 239 -18.68 0.13 14.37
CA ARG A 239 -18.52 0.21 15.83
C ARG A 239 -19.75 0.75 16.59
N GLU A 240 -20.68 1.37 15.87
CA GLU A 240 -21.92 1.95 16.40
C GLU A 240 -23.10 0.98 16.27
N GLY A 241 -22.88 -0.22 15.72
CA GLY A 241 -23.90 -1.25 15.48
C GLY A 241 -24.72 -1.02 14.22
N GLU A 242 -24.30 -0.09 13.36
CA GLU A 242 -24.96 0.19 12.08
C GLU A 242 -24.42 -0.73 10.98
N ILE A 243 -25.32 -1.11 10.07
CA ILE A 243 -24.99 -1.96 8.93
C ILE A 243 -24.55 -1.08 7.78
N GLU A 244 -23.32 -1.26 7.37
CA GLU A 244 -22.74 -0.60 6.21
C GLU A 244 -22.38 -1.62 5.13
N TYR A 245 -22.16 -1.14 3.89
CA TYR A 245 -21.77 -1.94 2.76
C TYR A 245 -20.49 -1.37 2.15
N LEU A 246 -19.46 -2.20 2.09
CA LEU A 246 -18.20 -1.87 1.39
C LEU A 246 -18.17 -2.56 0.03
N ASP A 247 -17.72 -1.81 -0.96
CA ASP A 247 -17.44 -2.36 -2.27
C ASP A 247 -16.13 -3.16 -2.20
N LYS A 248 -16.25 -4.47 -2.44
CA LYS A 248 -15.13 -5.41 -2.48
C LYS A 248 -14.89 -5.88 -3.90
N GLU A 249 -13.70 -5.65 -4.37
CA GLU A 249 -13.27 -6.10 -5.69
C GLU A 249 -12.83 -7.58 -5.64
N ILE A 250 -13.43 -8.41 -6.46
CA ILE A 250 -13.18 -9.85 -6.55
C ILE A 250 -12.52 -10.18 -7.89
N ASP A 251 -11.39 -10.85 -7.83
CA ASP A 251 -10.66 -11.33 -9.00
C ASP A 251 -11.35 -12.57 -9.60
N THR A 252 -11.59 -12.55 -10.90
CA THR A 252 -12.16 -13.69 -11.63
C THR A 252 -11.13 -14.75 -11.97
N GLY A 253 -9.82 -14.42 -11.94
CA GLY A 253 -8.73 -15.24 -12.47
C GLY A 253 -8.60 -15.18 -13.99
N LEU A 254 -9.42 -14.37 -14.67
CA LEU A 254 -9.37 -14.19 -16.12
C LEU A 254 -8.91 -12.78 -16.50
N PHE A 255 -8.46 -12.65 -17.74
CA PHE A 255 -7.95 -11.40 -18.30
C PHE A 255 -8.64 -11.05 -19.62
N SER A 256 -8.84 -9.76 -19.84
CA SER A 256 -9.07 -9.24 -21.19
C SER A 256 -7.72 -8.90 -21.82
N TYR A 257 -7.40 -9.49 -22.94
CA TYR A 257 -6.25 -9.13 -23.76
C TYR A 257 -6.66 -8.31 -24.98
N ARG A 258 -5.75 -7.48 -25.50
CA ARG A 258 -6.01 -6.63 -26.68
C ARG A 258 -4.99 -6.91 -27.77
N VAL A 259 -5.47 -7.02 -29.02
CA VAL A 259 -4.66 -7.13 -30.22
C VAL A 259 -5.33 -6.33 -31.34
N GLY A 260 -4.61 -5.41 -31.95
CA GLY A 260 -5.14 -4.59 -33.06
C GLY A 260 -6.38 -3.78 -32.65
N GLY A 261 -6.41 -3.28 -31.40
CA GLY A 261 -7.54 -2.50 -30.86
C GLY A 261 -8.76 -3.33 -30.45
N ARG A 262 -8.74 -4.67 -30.62
CA ARG A 262 -9.82 -5.58 -30.25
C ARG A 262 -9.47 -6.41 -29.04
N CYS A 263 -10.47 -6.73 -28.21
CA CYS A 263 -10.31 -7.50 -26.99
C CYS A 263 -10.73 -8.97 -27.18
N GLY A 264 -10.03 -9.85 -26.49
CA GLY A 264 -10.39 -11.25 -26.30
C GLY A 264 -10.31 -11.62 -24.81
N LEU A 265 -10.87 -12.76 -24.46
CA LEU A 265 -10.79 -13.36 -23.13
C LEU A 265 -9.63 -14.36 -23.07
N MET A 266 -8.91 -14.37 -21.96
CA MET A 266 -7.72 -15.20 -21.73
C MET A 266 -7.70 -15.69 -20.29
N ASP A 267 -7.21 -16.89 -20.06
CA ASP A 267 -7.00 -17.43 -18.70
C ASP A 267 -5.67 -16.95 -18.08
N ALA A 268 -5.46 -17.33 -16.82
CA ALA A 268 -4.24 -16.97 -16.08
C ALA A 268 -2.98 -17.67 -16.65
N ASN A 269 -3.14 -18.74 -17.44
CA ASN A 269 -2.06 -19.43 -18.12
C ASN A 269 -1.76 -18.84 -19.49
N CYS A 270 -2.31 -17.66 -19.81
CA CYS A 270 -2.21 -16.99 -21.09
C CYS A 270 -2.81 -17.78 -22.28
N ASN A 271 -3.67 -18.76 -22.02
CA ASN A 271 -4.43 -19.42 -23.07
C ASN A 271 -5.57 -18.52 -23.52
N ARG A 272 -5.67 -18.28 -24.81
CA ARG A 272 -6.78 -17.53 -25.40
C ARG A 272 -8.06 -18.36 -25.33
N LEU A 273 -9.07 -17.83 -24.65
CA LEU A 273 -10.40 -18.44 -24.54
C LEU A 273 -11.33 -17.97 -25.66
N THR A 274 -11.08 -16.75 -26.17
CA THR A 274 -11.74 -16.22 -27.39
C THR A 274 -10.71 -15.57 -28.30
N GLU A 275 -11.02 -15.46 -29.57
CA GLU A 275 -10.31 -14.53 -30.46
C GLU A 275 -10.57 -13.07 -30.05
N PRO A 276 -9.71 -12.10 -30.48
CA PRO A 276 -9.88 -10.68 -30.16
C PRO A 276 -11.00 -10.07 -31.06
N LEU A 277 -12.26 -10.38 -30.75
CA LEU A 277 -13.43 -10.01 -31.52
C LEU A 277 -14.21 -8.85 -30.91
N TYR A 278 -13.94 -8.48 -29.65
CA TYR A 278 -14.77 -7.55 -28.90
C TYR A 278 -14.10 -6.18 -28.77
N LYS A 279 -14.90 -5.15 -28.59
CA LYS A 279 -14.41 -3.80 -28.26
C LYS A 279 -13.94 -3.73 -26.81
N SER A 280 -14.69 -4.35 -25.90
CA SER A 280 -14.36 -4.41 -24.48
C SER A 280 -14.94 -5.68 -23.86
N ILE A 281 -14.31 -6.14 -22.78
CA ILE A 281 -14.81 -7.23 -21.94
C ILE A 281 -14.73 -6.75 -20.48
N THR A 282 -15.82 -6.95 -19.73
CA THR A 282 -15.90 -6.65 -18.30
C THR A 282 -16.51 -7.83 -17.56
N ALA A 283 -16.07 -8.09 -16.33
CA ALA A 283 -16.67 -9.11 -15.50
C ALA A 283 -17.99 -8.63 -14.91
N VAL A 284 -19.00 -9.49 -14.94
CA VAL A 284 -20.30 -9.32 -14.28
C VAL A 284 -20.29 -10.06 -12.94
N ASP A 285 -19.76 -11.28 -12.96
CA ASP A 285 -19.46 -12.10 -11.78
C ASP A 285 -18.26 -13.02 -12.07
N LYS A 286 -18.03 -14.01 -11.19
CA LYS A 286 -16.90 -14.95 -11.34
C LYS A 286 -16.93 -15.75 -12.66
N ASN A 287 -18.11 -16.00 -13.22
CA ASN A 287 -18.31 -16.91 -14.35
C ASN A 287 -18.96 -16.23 -15.57
N MET A 288 -19.39 -14.97 -15.46
CA MET A 288 -20.09 -14.22 -16.51
C MET A 288 -19.33 -12.95 -16.86
N PHE A 289 -19.14 -12.75 -18.16
CA PHE A 289 -18.40 -11.62 -18.72
C PHE A 289 -19.22 -10.96 -19.81
N ARG A 290 -19.41 -9.66 -19.68
CA ARG A 290 -20.08 -8.84 -20.70
C ARG A 290 -19.04 -8.44 -21.72
N ALA A 291 -19.27 -8.79 -22.96
CA ALA A 291 -18.43 -8.46 -24.10
C ALA A 291 -19.22 -7.57 -25.08
N THR A 292 -18.72 -6.36 -25.30
CA THR A 292 -19.31 -5.39 -26.26
C THR A 292 -18.77 -5.69 -27.64
N LEU A 293 -19.65 -5.83 -28.62
CA LEU A 293 -19.28 -6.04 -29.99
C LEU A 293 -18.72 -4.76 -30.65
N ILE A 294 -18.11 -4.90 -31.82
CA ILE A 294 -17.42 -3.79 -32.49
C ILE A 294 -18.41 -2.71 -32.97
N ASP A 295 -19.66 -3.08 -33.20
CA ASP A 295 -20.75 -2.17 -33.59
C ASP A 295 -21.13 -1.15 -32.50
N TYR A 296 -20.57 -1.31 -31.28
CA TYR A 296 -20.77 -0.46 -30.08
C TYR A 296 -22.16 -0.54 -29.45
N TYR A 297 -23.12 -1.24 -30.02
CA TYR A 297 -24.50 -1.30 -29.59
C TYR A 297 -24.92 -2.68 -29.11
N SER A 298 -24.26 -3.71 -29.59
CA SER A 298 -24.58 -5.09 -29.25
C SER A 298 -23.65 -5.63 -28.18
N GLU A 299 -24.22 -6.35 -27.25
CA GLU A 299 -23.48 -7.02 -26.17
C GLU A 299 -23.82 -8.50 -26.15
N VAL A 300 -22.85 -9.30 -25.77
CA VAL A 300 -23.03 -10.73 -25.51
C VAL A 300 -22.49 -11.07 -24.13
N ILE A 301 -23.02 -12.11 -23.53
CA ILE A 301 -22.49 -12.65 -22.28
C ILE A 301 -21.65 -13.88 -22.62
N LEU A 302 -20.42 -13.86 -22.14
CA LEU A 302 -19.50 -14.99 -22.23
C LEU A 302 -19.47 -15.71 -20.88
N ASN A 303 -19.36 -17.03 -20.89
CA ASN A 303 -19.00 -17.78 -19.71
C ASN A 303 -17.47 -17.77 -19.48
N ALA A 304 -17.01 -18.35 -18.36
CA ALA A 304 -15.60 -18.43 -18.02
C ALA A 304 -14.73 -19.27 -19.00
N LYS A 305 -15.34 -19.94 -19.96
CA LYS A 305 -14.65 -20.65 -21.05
C LYS A 305 -14.64 -19.85 -22.37
N GLY A 306 -15.15 -18.62 -22.37
CA GLY A 306 -15.23 -17.77 -23.54
C GLY A 306 -16.40 -18.12 -24.50
N VAL A 307 -17.34 -18.96 -24.08
CA VAL A 307 -18.49 -19.35 -24.89
C VAL A 307 -19.63 -18.37 -24.67
N VAL A 308 -20.24 -17.91 -25.78
CA VAL A 308 -21.41 -17.03 -25.71
C VAL A 308 -22.56 -17.78 -25.07
N MET A 309 -23.12 -17.19 -24.03
CA MET A 309 -24.32 -17.70 -23.35
C MET A 309 -25.56 -17.25 -24.10
N LYS A 310 -26.50 -18.17 -24.29
CA LYS A 310 -27.77 -17.88 -24.96
C LYS A 310 -28.76 -17.23 -24.01
#